data_e4a6e525343b6ed4d6a91a04a9f76b7a
#
_entry.id   e4a6e525343b6ed4d6a91a04a9f76b7a
#
_cell.length_a   1.000
_cell.length_b   1.000
_cell.length_c   1.000
_cell.angle_alpha   90.00
_cell.angle_beta   90.00
_cell.angle_gamma   90.00
#
_symmetry.space_group_name_H-M   'P 1'
#
loop_
_entity.id
_entity.type
_entity.pdbx_description
1 polymer ?
#
loop_
_entity_poly.entity_id
_entity_poly.type
_entity_poly.pdbx_seq_one_letter_code
_entity_poly.pdbx_strand_id
1 'polypeptide(L)'
;MKFNYKTEGVCSRAIDFDIADDGTVHNVVYTGGCNGNLKAIAKLVEGMPAEKVAEILKGNTCGLKKTSCADQLARAIEQAKEQVK
;
A
#
# COMPACT_ATOMS: atom_id res chain seq x y z
N MET A 1 -11.47 8.51 -2.88
CA MET A 1 -10.45 9.25 -3.63
C MET A 1 -9.35 8.31 -4.08
N LYS A 2 -9.01 8.35 -5.35
CA LYS A 2 -8.02 7.44 -5.95
C LYS A 2 -6.61 8.00 -5.86
N PHE A 3 -5.67 7.12 -5.54
CA PHE A 3 -4.25 7.48 -5.45
C PHE A 3 -3.40 6.52 -6.29
N ASN A 4 -2.29 7.03 -6.78
CA ASN A 4 -1.27 6.24 -7.46
C ASN A 4 0.07 6.57 -6.83
N TYR A 5 0.83 5.54 -6.47
CA TYR A 5 2.14 5.70 -5.84
C TYR A 5 3.19 4.88 -6.59
N LYS A 6 4.26 5.52 -6.99
CA LYS A 6 5.39 4.83 -7.61
C LYS A 6 6.29 4.24 -6.54
N THR A 7 6.47 2.93 -6.59
CA THR A 7 7.29 2.22 -5.60
C THR A 7 8.78 2.36 -5.93
N GLU A 8 9.60 2.20 -4.89
CA GLU A 8 11.06 2.24 -5.01
C GLU A 8 11.68 1.08 -4.24
N GLY A 9 12.72 0.48 -4.81
CA GLY A 9 13.49 -0.56 -4.14
C GLY A 9 12.79 -1.88 -3.97
N VAL A 10 11.69 -2.12 -4.71
CA VAL A 10 10.90 -3.35 -4.63
C VAL A 10 10.56 -3.86 -6.02
N CYS A 11 10.02 -5.08 -6.10
CA CYS A 11 9.71 -5.70 -7.38
C CYS A 11 8.49 -5.11 -8.09
N SER A 12 7.53 -4.55 -7.36
CA SER A 12 6.40 -3.85 -7.97
C SER A 12 6.83 -2.47 -8.48
N ARG A 13 6.09 -1.93 -9.45
CA ARG A 13 6.38 -0.63 -10.05
C ARG A 13 5.52 0.49 -9.49
N ALA A 14 4.28 0.18 -9.17
CA ALA A 14 3.33 1.18 -8.71
C ALA A 14 2.23 0.52 -7.90
N ILE A 15 1.53 1.33 -7.10
CA ILE A 15 0.39 0.89 -6.31
C ILE A 15 -0.75 1.88 -6.59
N ASP A 16 -1.90 1.35 -6.98
CA ASP A 16 -3.13 2.13 -7.11
C ASP A 16 -4.08 1.72 -5.98
N PHE A 17 -4.75 2.68 -5.38
CA PHE A 17 -5.70 2.40 -4.30
C PHE A 17 -6.66 3.56 -4.11
N ASP A 18 -7.77 3.28 -3.43
CA ASP A 18 -8.75 4.29 -3.04
C ASP A 18 -8.79 4.41 -1.52
N ILE A 19 -9.02 5.62 -1.02
CA ILE A 19 -9.38 5.84 0.38
C ILE A 19 -10.78 6.45 0.39
N ALA A 20 -11.71 5.75 1.02
CA ALA A 20 -13.09 6.21 1.13
C ALA A 20 -13.24 7.32 2.18
N ASP A 21 -14.39 7.98 2.19
CA ASP A 21 -14.66 9.08 3.12
C ASP A 21 -14.57 8.67 4.59
N ASP A 22 -14.82 7.38 4.88
CA ASP A 22 -14.71 6.84 6.24
C ASP A 22 -13.28 6.46 6.62
N GLY A 23 -12.31 6.70 5.73
CA GLY A 23 -10.91 6.41 5.99
C GLY A 23 -10.47 4.99 5.69
N THR A 24 -11.32 4.17 5.06
CA THR A 24 -10.97 2.79 4.71
C THR A 24 -10.31 2.69 3.35
N VAL A 25 -9.44 1.69 3.18
CA VAL A 25 -8.70 1.43 1.94
C VAL A 25 -9.46 0.46 1.05
N HIS A 26 -9.53 0.76 -0.23
CA HIS A 26 -10.24 -0.09 -1.21
C HIS A 26 -9.47 -0.19 -2.52
N ASN A 27 -9.70 -1.29 -3.24
CA ASN A 27 -9.23 -1.47 -4.62
C ASN A 27 -7.70 -1.33 -4.78
N VAL A 28 -6.95 -1.90 -3.85
CA VAL A 28 -5.48 -1.89 -3.96
C VAL A 28 -5.06 -2.77 -5.13
N VAL A 29 -4.28 -2.20 -6.05
CA VAL A 29 -3.75 -2.91 -7.22
C VAL A 29 -2.27 -2.59 -7.35
N TYR A 30 -1.45 -3.63 -7.33
CA TYR A 30 -0.02 -3.49 -7.61
C TYR A 30 0.25 -3.71 -9.10
N THR A 31 1.11 -2.88 -9.67
CA THR A 31 1.58 -3.06 -11.04
C THR A 31 2.96 -3.70 -10.99
N GLY A 32 3.10 -4.88 -11.58
CA GLY A 32 4.35 -5.65 -11.57
C GLY A 32 4.57 -6.40 -10.26
N GLY A 33 5.69 -7.09 -10.14
CA GLY A 33 6.10 -7.81 -8.94
C GLY A 33 5.47 -9.20 -8.78
N CYS A 34 5.45 -9.68 -7.54
CA CYS A 34 4.97 -11.02 -7.21
C CYS A 34 3.44 -11.07 -7.15
N ASN A 35 2.81 -11.43 -8.26
CA ASN A 35 1.37 -11.39 -8.43
C ASN A 35 0.57 -12.03 -7.28
N GLY A 36 0.94 -13.25 -6.88
CA GLY A 36 0.21 -13.98 -5.86
C GLY A 36 0.24 -13.28 -4.50
N ASN A 37 1.43 -12.88 -4.05
CA ASN A 37 1.60 -12.23 -2.75
C ASN A 37 0.98 -10.84 -2.73
N LEU A 38 1.11 -10.08 -3.82
CA LEU A 38 0.56 -8.74 -3.89
C LEU A 38 -0.96 -8.75 -3.94
N LYS A 39 -1.55 -9.72 -4.64
CA LYS A 39 -3.01 -9.90 -4.62
C LYS A 39 -3.51 -10.28 -3.23
N ALA A 40 -2.76 -11.11 -2.51
CA ALA A 40 -3.12 -11.48 -1.14
C ALA A 40 -3.11 -10.26 -0.21
N ILE A 41 -2.09 -9.41 -0.32
CA ILE A 41 -2.02 -8.17 0.46
C ILE A 41 -3.23 -7.29 0.14
N ALA A 42 -3.56 -7.12 -1.13
CA ALA A 42 -4.70 -6.31 -1.56
C ALA A 42 -6.01 -6.81 -0.96
N LYS A 43 -6.21 -8.12 -0.94
CA LYS A 43 -7.41 -8.73 -0.35
C LYS A 43 -7.47 -8.55 1.17
N LEU A 44 -6.32 -8.70 1.84
CA LEU A 44 -6.27 -8.59 3.30
C LEU A 44 -6.56 -7.17 3.79
N VAL A 45 -6.14 -6.17 3.05
CA VAL A 45 -6.31 -4.78 3.46
C VAL A 45 -7.62 -4.15 2.98
N GLU A 46 -8.36 -4.83 2.10
CA GLU A 46 -9.62 -4.32 1.56
C GLU A 46 -10.59 -3.99 2.70
N GLY A 47 -11.04 -2.75 2.75
CA GLY A 47 -11.99 -2.29 3.76
C GLY A 47 -11.38 -1.98 5.13
N MET A 48 -10.06 -2.14 5.30
CA MET A 48 -9.40 -1.81 6.57
C MET A 48 -9.19 -0.29 6.70
N PRO A 49 -9.18 0.23 7.94
CA PRO A 49 -8.81 1.63 8.14
C PRO A 49 -7.40 1.90 7.62
N ALA A 50 -7.23 2.97 6.85
CA ALA A 50 -5.94 3.30 6.24
C ALA A 50 -4.83 3.45 7.29
N GLU A 51 -5.14 4.07 8.42
CA GLU A 51 -4.18 4.22 9.52
C GLU A 51 -3.70 2.89 10.06
N LYS A 52 -4.60 1.92 10.15
CA LYS A 52 -4.28 0.58 10.64
C LYS A 52 -3.37 -0.16 9.66
N VAL A 53 -3.67 -0.05 8.37
CA VAL A 53 -2.83 -0.67 7.32
C VAL A 53 -1.42 -0.08 7.37
N ALA A 54 -1.30 1.23 7.44
CA ALA A 54 0.00 1.89 7.51
C ALA A 54 0.78 1.48 8.76
N GLU A 55 0.12 1.43 9.91
CA GLU A 55 0.73 1.02 11.17
C GLU A 55 1.29 -0.41 11.12
N ILE A 56 0.51 -1.33 10.57
CA ILE A 56 0.89 -2.74 10.51
C ILE A 56 2.02 -2.98 9.52
N LEU A 57 1.96 -2.36 8.35
CA LEU A 57 2.87 -2.66 7.25
C LEU A 57 4.13 -1.81 7.23
N LYS A 58 4.14 -0.67 7.90
CA LYS A 58 5.30 0.21 7.93
C LYS A 58 6.50 -0.50 8.54
N GLY A 59 7.63 -0.46 7.85
CA GLY A 59 8.86 -1.11 8.31
C GLY A 59 8.93 -2.59 8.02
N ASN A 60 7.94 -3.17 7.36
CA ASN A 60 7.97 -4.57 6.95
C ASN A 60 8.93 -4.71 5.76
N THR A 61 10.14 -5.17 6.01
CA THR A 61 11.18 -5.26 4.99
C THR A 61 11.23 -6.64 4.35
N CYS A 62 11.82 -6.72 3.15
CA CYS A 62 11.95 -7.96 2.40
C CYS A 62 13.41 -8.36 2.33
N GLY A 63 13.81 -9.39 3.10
CA GLY A 63 15.18 -9.87 3.14
C GLY A 63 16.16 -8.78 3.55
N LEU A 64 17.18 -8.53 2.72
CA LEU A 64 18.18 -7.49 2.97
C LEU A 64 17.78 -6.11 2.48
N LYS A 65 16.62 -5.98 1.85
CA LYS A 65 16.13 -4.70 1.37
C LYS A 65 15.63 -3.84 2.52
N LYS A 66 15.74 -2.53 2.39
CA LYS A 66 15.27 -1.57 3.41
C LYS A 66 13.77 -1.39 3.40
N THR A 67 13.07 -1.96 2.42
CA THR A 67 11.64 -1.81 2.24
C THR A 67 11.05 -3.07 1.60
N SER A 68 9.75 -3.12 1.45
CA SER A 68 9.02 -4.20 0.77
C SER A 68 7.80 -3.60 0.08
N CYS A 69 7.11 -4.41 -0.74
CA CYS A 69 5.86 -3.95 -1.35
C CYS A 69 4.83 -3.57 -0.28
N ALA A 70 4.79 -4.29 0.83
CA ALA A 70 3.90 -3.97 1.96
C ALA A 70 4.29 -2.65 2.61
N ASP A 71 5.57 -2.43 2.89
CA ASP A 71 6.07 -1.18 3.45
C ASP A 71 5.80 -0.01 2.49
N GLN A 72 5.94 -0.22 1.18
CA GLN A 72 5.65 0.80 0.17
C GLN A 72 4.16 1.19 0.20
N LEU A 73 3.26 0.23 0.41
CA LEU A 73 1.84 0.53 0.56
C LEU A 73 1.60 1.41 1.79
N ALA A 74 2.25 1.11 2.91
CA ALA A 74 2.14 1.94 4.12
C ALA A 74 2.60 3.37 3.85
N ARG A 75 3.73 3.53 3.16
CA ARG A 75 4.25 4.86 2.81
C ARG A 75 3.31 5.60 1.85
N ALA A 76 2.72 4.87 0.90
CA ALA A 76 1.75 5.44 -0.03
C ALA A 76 0.53 5.96 0.71
N ILE A 77 0.03 5.21 1.67
CA ILE A 77 -1.12 5.60 2.49
C ILE A 77 -0.79 6.85 3.32
N GLU A 78 0.37 6.91 3.93
CA GLU A 78 0.78 8.07 4.70
C GLU A 78 0.85 9.33 3.84
N GLN A 79 1.39 9.21 2.64
CA GLN A 79 1.46 10.31 1.68
C GLN A 79 0.07 10.76 1.25
N ALA A 80 -0.83 9.81 0.98
CA ALA A 80 -2.20 10.10 0.58
C ALA A 80 -2.95 10.83 1.69
N LYS A 81 -2.76 10.44 2.94
CA LYS A 81 -3.39 11.10 4.09
C LYS A 81 -2.97 12.57 4.20
N GLU A 82 -1.74 12.88 3.88
CA GLU A 82 -1.27 14.28 3.87
C GLU A 82 -1.96 15.09 2.79
N GLN A 83 -2.31 14.46 1.67
CA GLN A 83 -2.95 15.16 0.55
C GLN A 83 -4.42 15.49 0.81
N VAL A 84 -5.08 14.76 1.70
CA VAL A 84 -6.52 14.94 1.97
C VAL A 84 -6.81 15.68 3.28
N LYS A 85 -5.83 16.25 3.90
CA LYS A 85 -6.02 17.06 5.10
C LYS A 85 -6.76 18.36 4.81
#